data_d3e84f997ed39dee0d9e1209999e9ad2
#
_entry.id   d3e84f997ed39dee0d9e1209999e9ad2
#
_cell.length_a   1.000
_cell.length_b   1.000
_cell.length_c   1.000
_cell.angle_alpha   90.00
_cell.angle_beta   90.00
_cell.angle_gamma   90.00
#
_symmetry.space_group_name_H-M   'P 1'
#
loop_
_entity.id
_entity.type
_entity.pdbx_description
1 polymer ?
#
loop_
_entity_poly.entity_id
_entity_poly.type
_entity_poly.pdbx_seq_one_letter_code
_entity_poly.pdbx_strand_id
1 'polypeptide(L)'
;MLAVAVLITGVSLSDSLPSDFTIVGERELKINSDIPISANRSERSNSVLEPHSKRSTFSVDLFGLIPVKDVSAEYEEKTEVLLSGRPFGIKIFSDGVMVVGITGVKAEKETVDPAKNAGLKKGDVILKANDKQLCSNEDLRSVIENSGGGSVSLLCKRGEGSFVTELYPVLCAEDNTFKAGIWVRDSSAGIGTMTFIEPESGAFAGLGHSVCDVDTGETLTVLSGQALRAEIIGITKGQKGAAGEIQGCFISNKPLGDISLNSECGVFGKYSGKTDEFETAEVAMRQEVKKGDAEILSFVSGEAKRYTCNIEKISMNDQKQQNLTIRITDSGLLELTGGIVQGM
;
A
#
# COMPACT_ATOMS: atom_id res chain seq x y z
N MET A 1 -21.33 -36.07 21.23
CA MET A 1 -19.98 -35.44 21.21
C MET A 1 -19.44 -35.30 19.79
N LEU A 2 -19.29 -36.38 19.00
CA LEU A 2 -18.75 -36.31 17.62
C LEU A 2 -19.55 -35.38 16.69
N ALA A 3 -20.88 -35.51 16.67
CA ALA A 3 -21.75 -34.65 15.83
C ALA A 3 -21.64 -33.16 16.16
N VAL A 4 -21.50 -32.82 17.44
CA VAL A 4 -21.33 -31.42 17.88
C VAL A 4 -19.96 -30.87 17.45
N ALA A 5 -18.90 -31.68 17.55
CA ALA A 5 -17.57 -31.32 17.09
C ALA A 5 -17.54 -31.06 15.58
N VAL A 6 -18.20 -31.93 14.78
CA VAL A 6 -18.31 -31.74 13.33
C VAL A 6 -19.09 -30.47 12.97
N LEU A 7 -20.17 -30.17 13.69
CA LEU A 7 -20.98 -28.97 13.46
C LEU A 7 -20.18 -27.69 13.79
N ILE A 8 -19.47 -27.67 14.92
CA ILE A 8 -18.59 -26.56 15.29
C ILE A 8 -17.47 -26.34 14.25
N THR A 9 -16.87 -27.44 13.79
CA THR A 9 -15.84 -27.40 12.75
C THR A 9 -16.41 -26.84 11.44
N GLY A 10 -17.61 -27.27 11.04
CA GLY A 10 -18.28 -26.80 9.83
C GLY A 10 -18.58 -25.29 9.89
N VAL A 11 -19.12 -24.81 11.02
CA VAL A 11 -19.41 -23.38 11.19
C VAL A 11 -18.11 -22.56 11.19
N SER A 12 -17.10 -22.98 11.95
CA SER A 12 -15.80 -22.30 11.98
C SER A 12 -15.12 -22.26 10.60
N LEU A 13 -15.24 -23.33 9.83
CA LEU A 13 -14.72 -23.42 8.47
C LEU A 13 -15.49 -22.49 7.53
N SER A 14 -16.83 -22.47 7.60
CA SER A 14 -17.67 -21.57 6.82
C SER A 14 -17.32 -20.10 7.02
N ASP A 15 -17.05 -19.70 8.27
CA ASP A 15 -16.69 -18.31 8.60
C ASP A 15 -15.25 -17.97 8.18
N SER A 16 -14.38 -18.97 8.06
CA SER A 16 -12.98 -18.77 7.68
C SER A 16 -12.75 -18.78 6.17
N LEU A 17 -13.69 -19.31 5.38
CA LEU A 17 -13.58 -19.38 3.92
C LEU A 17 -14.18 -18.13 3.27
N PRO A 18 -13.51 -17.56 2.26
CA PRO A 18 -14.09 -16.51 1.41
C PRO A 18 -15.32 -17.01 0.68
N SER A 19 -16.12 -16.07 0.18
CA SER A 19 -17.27 -16.40 -0.66
C SER A 19 -16.94 -16.44 -2.13
N ASP A 20 -15.80 -15.83 -2.51
CA ASP A 20 -15.34 -15.72 -3.89
C ASP A 20 -13.90 -16.23 -4.01
N PHE A 21 -13.65 -16.98 -5.08
CA PHE A 21 -12.35 -17.52 -5.44
C PHE A 21 -12.00 -17.18 -6.90
N THR A 22 -10.73 -17.28 -7.25
CA THR A 22 -10.26 -17.21 -8.65
C THR A 22 -9.66 -18.57 -9.02
N ILE A 23 -10.06 -19.13 -10.16
CA ILE A 23 -9.49 -20.36 -10.71
C ILE A 23 -8.63 -19.98 -11.91
N VAL A 24 -7.36 -20.38 -11.88
CA VAL A 24 -6.40 -20.11 -12.94
C VAL A 24 -6.12 -21.38 -13.74
N GLY A 25 -6.37 -21.32 -15.03
CA GLY A 25 -5.98 -22.35 -16.01
C GLY A 25 -6.59 -23.73 -15.86
N GLU A 26 -7.14 -24.10 -14.70
CA GLU A 26 -7.77 -25.39 -14.40
C GLU A 26 -9.29 -25.23 -14.27
N ARG A 27 -10.03 -26.31 -14.47
CA ARG A 27 -11.49 -26.32 -14.34
C ARG A 27 -11.99 -26.71 -12.94
N GLU A 28 -11.11 -27.00 -12.02
CA GLU A 28 -11.42 -27.44 -10.66
C GLU A 28 -10.92 -26.45 -9.62
N LEU A 29 -11.78 -26.13 -8.66
CA LEU A 29 -11.39 -25.30 -7.51
C LEU A 29 -10.63 -26.18 -6.51
N LYS A 30 -9.34 -25.91 -6.32
CA LYS A 30 -8.51 -26.56 -5.29
C LYS A 30 -8.28 -25.59 -4.14
N ILE A 31 -8.61 -26.01 -2.93
CA ILE A 31 -8.45 -25.22 -1.71
C ILE A 31 -7.50 -25.97 -0.78
N ASN A 32 -6.32 -25.42 -0.51
CA ASN A 32 -5.41 -25.98 0.48
C ASN A 32 -5.92 -25.66 1.89
N SER A 33 -6.18 -26.68 2.67
CA SER A 33 -6.70 -26.58 4.04
C SER A 33 -6.08 -27.65 4.94
N ASP A 34 -5.92 -27.35 6.23
CA ASP A 34 -5.50 -28.33 7.25
C ASP A 34 -6.57 -29.38 7.52
N ILE A 35 -7.81 -29.12 7.14
CA ILE A 35 -8.96 -30.01 7.29
C ILE A 35 -9.32 -30.54 5.90
N PRO A 36 -9.59 -31.84 5.74
CA PRO A 36 -10.00 -32.41 4.45
C PRO A 36 -11.29 -31.81 3.96
N ILE A 37 -11.19 -30.95 2.93
CA ILE A 37 -12.31 -30.34 2.22
C ILE A 37 -12.22 -30.68 0.73
N SER A 38 -13.35 -30.69 0.06
CA SER A 38 -13.46 -30.77 -1.39
C SER A 38 -14.38 -29.68 -1.90
N ALA A 39 -14.09 -29.15 -3.08
CA ALA A 39 -14.96 -28.20 -3.76
C ALA A 39 -15.54 -28.90 -5.01
N ASN A 40 -16.84 -29.09 -5.02
CA ASN A 40 -17.56 -29.74 -6.12
C ASN A 40 -18.41 -28.71 -6.84
N ARG A 41 -18.44 -28.73 -8.17
CA ARG A 41 -19.29 -27.82 -8.93
C ARG A 41 -20.76 -28.05 -8.59
N SER A 42 -21.47 -27.02 -8.16
CA SER A 42 -22.86 -27.12 -7.76
C SER A 42 -23.76 -27.27 -9.01
N GLU A 43 -24.52 -28.38 -9.07
CA GLU A 43 -25.52 -28.59 -10.14
C GLU A 43 -26.77 -27.70 -9.98
N ARG A 44 -26.89 -26.97 -8.85
CA ARG A 44 -28.05 -26.09 -8.57
C ARG A 44 -28.08 -24.82 -9.41
N SER A 45 -27.03 -24.51 -10.12
CA SER A 45 -26.99 -23.38 -11.07
C SER A 45 -27.50 -23.78 -12.46
N ASN A 46 -28.76 -24.24 -12.54
CA ASN A 46 -29.50 -24.37 -13.80
C ASN A 46 -30.00 -23.00 -14.32
N SER A 47 -29.19 -21.99 -14.31
CA SER A 47 -29.40 -20.82 -15.17
C SER A 47 -28.66 -21.11 -16.47
N VAL A 48 -29.43 -21.29 -17.55
CA VAL A 48 -29.07 -21.28 -18.97
C VAL A 48 -27.56 -21.11 -19.18
N LEU A 49 -26.94 -22.15 -19.70
CA LEU A 49 -25.54 -22.13 -20.17
C LEU A 49 -25.34 -20.93 -21.11
N GLU A 50 -25.01 -19.78 -20.57
CA GLU A 50 -24.33 -18.74 -21.32
C GLU A 50 -22.92 -19.28 -21.59
N PRO A 51 -22.50 -19.51 -22.85
CA PRO A 51 -21.21 -20.11 -23.18
C PRO A 51 -20.00 -19.27 -22.74
N HIS A 52 -20.23 -18.10 -22.14
CA HIS A 52 -19.21 -17.12 -21.74
C HIS A 52 -19.28 -16.68 -20.26
N SER A 53 -20.03 -17.39 -19.41
CA SER A 53 -20.00 -17.09 -17.98
C SER A 53 -18.63 -17.50 -17.41
N LYS A 54 -17.77 -16.50 -17.15
CA LYS A 54 -16.49 -16.70 -16.47
C LYS A 54 -16.65 -17.14 -15.01
N ARG A 55 -17.87 -17.26 -14.47
CA ARG A 55 -18.16 -17.51 -13.05
C ARG A 55 -18.91 -18.83 -12.86
N SER A 56 -18.52 -19.62 -11.87
CA SER A 56 -19.16 -20.89 -11.49
C SER A 56 -19.35 -20.94 -9.98
N THR A 57 -20.40 -21.66 -9.54
CA THR A 57 -20.65 -21.91 -8.11
C THR A 57 -20.17 -23.32 -7.73
N PHE A 58 -19.52 -23.41 -6.59
CA PHE A 58 -19.00 -24.64 -6.02
C PHE A 58 -19.57 -24.86 -4.62
N SER A 59 -19.94 -26.10 -4.27
CA SER A 59 -20.18 -26.52 -2.89
C SER A 59 -18.87 -26.95 -2.27
N VAL A 60 -18.49 -26.35 -1.15
CA VAL A 60 -17.36 -26.78 -0.34
C VAL A 60 -17.87 -27.76 0.70
N ASP A 61 -17.41 -28.99 0.62
CA ASP A 61 -17.84 -30.10 1.46
C ASP A 61 -16.72 -30.52 2.40
N LEU A 62 -17.08 -30.72 3.68
CA LEU A 62 -16.18 -31.30 4.69
C LEU A 62 -16.16 -32.84 4.51
N PHE A 63 -14.96 -33.40 4.41
CA PHE A 63 -14.72 -34.84 4.12
C PHE A 63 -15.39 -35.33 2.83
N GLY A 64 -15.73 -34.41 1.89
CA GLY A 64 -16.43 -34.76 0.66
C GLY A 64 -17.89 -35.17 0.83
N LEU A 65 -18.50 -35.01 2.00
CA LEU A 65 -19.84 -35.50 2.34
C LEU A 65 -20.76 -34.46 2.98
N ILE A 66 -20.21 -33.53 3.75
CA ILE A 66 -21.00 -32.57 4.53
C ILE A 66 -20.85 -31.17 3.91
N PRO A 67 -21.91 -30.63 3.28
CA PRO A 67 -21.82 -29.29 2.70
C PRO A 67 -21.63 -28.23 3.80
N VAL A 68 -20.64 -27.38 3.61
CA VAL A 68 -20.24 -26.32 4.55
C VAL A 68 -20.66 -24.97 4.03
N LYS A 69 -20.32 -24.66 2.76
CA LYS A 69 -20.55 -23.34 2.16
C LYS A 69 -20.61 -23.45 0.63
N ASP A 70 -21.53 -22.71 0.03
CA ASP A 70 -21.49 -22.45 -1.40
C ASP A 70 -20.60 -21.22 -1.66
N VAL A 71 -19.69 -21.35 -2.62
CA VAL A 71 -18.74 -20.30 -3.00
C VAL A 71 -18.79 -20.07 -4.49
N SER A 72 -18.51 -18.85 -4.93
CA SER A 72 -18.36 -18.54 -6.35
C SER A 72 -16.88 -18.56 -6.75
N ALA A 73 -16.61 -18.95 -7.98
CA ALA A 73 -15.26 -18.85 -8.53
C ALA A 73 -15.30 -18.25 -9.94
N GLU A 74 -14.39 -17.34 -10.19
CA GLU A 74 -14.17 -16.72 -11.50
C GLU A 74 -12.96 -17.35 -12.15
N TYR A 75 -13.05 -17.59 -13.47
CA TYR A 75 -11.96 -18.17 -14.23
C TYR A 75 -11.12 -17.07 -14.86
N GLU A 76 -9.82 -17.12 -14.60
CA GLU A 76 -8.82 -16.22 -15.16
C GLU A 76 -7.70 -16.99 -15.85
N GLU A 77 -7.00 -16.32 -16.72
CA GLU A 77 -5.78 -16.84 -17.35
C GLU A 77 -4.63 -16.85 -16.34
N LYS A 78 -3.65 -17.70 -16.58
CA LYS A 78 -2.44 -17.73 -15.77
C LYS A 78 -1.74 -16.37 -15.84
N THR A 79 -1.43 -15.82 -14.69
CA THR A 79 -0.67 -14.58 -14.59
C THR A 79 0.77 -14.91 -14.23
N GLU A 80 1.69 -14.48 -15.06
CA GLU A 80 3.12 -14.49 -14.78
C GLU A 80 3.59 -13.09 -14.44
N VAL A 81 4.54 -13.00 -13.55
CA VAL A 81 5.16 -11.74 -13.15
C VAL A 81 6.67 -11.86 -13.17
N LEU A 82 7.33 -10.75 -13.40
CA LEU A 82 8.76 -10.60 -13.26
C LEU A 82 9.08 -10.28 -11.81
N LEU A 83 9.83 -11.16 -11.14
CA LEU A 83 10.23 -10.97 -9.76
C LEU A 83 11.31 -9.89 -9.67
N SER A 84 11.11 -8.89 -8.82
CA SER A 84 12.10 -7.83 -8.66
C SER A 84 12.91 -8.00 -7.37
N GLY A 85 12.32 -7.81 -6.21
CA GLY A 85 13.05 -7.76 -4.94
C GLY A 85 14.05 -6.61 -4.84
N ARG A 86 14.14 -5.72 -5.84
CA ARG A 86 15.12 -4.64 -5.95
C ARG A 86 14.68 -3.40 -5.19
N PRO A 87 15.62 -2.68 -4.56
CA PRO A 87 15.31 -1.40 -3.96
C PRO A 87 14.96 -0.38 -5.06
N PHE A 88 13.99 0.46 -4.77
CA PHE A 88 13.66 1.60 -5.62
C PHE A 88 13.33 2.83 -4.77
N GLY A 89 13.61 3.99 -5.32
CA GLY A 89 13.23 5.27 -4.74
C GLY A 89 11.78 5.59 -5.10
N ILE A 90 11.06 6.07 -4.12
CA ILE A 90 9.68 6.50 -4.23
C ILE A 90 9.68 8.01 -4.04
N LYS A 91 9.14 8.73 -5.02
CA LYS A 91 8.89 10.17 -4.91
C LYS A 91 7.44 10.43 -5.27
N ILE A 92 6.64 10.87 -4.29
CA ILE A 92 5.21 11.12 -4.44
C ILE A 92 4.99 12.62 -4.28
N PHE A 93 4.23 13.21 -5.20
CA PHE A 93 3.68 14.55 -5.12
C PHE A 93 2.21 14.43 -4.75
N SER A 94 1.81 15.12 -3.69
CA SER A 94 0.44 15.07 -3.17
C SER A 94 -0.51 15.94 -3.99
N ASP A 95 -1.79 15.56 -4.01
CA ASP A 95 -2.85 16.44 -4.50
C ASP A 95 -3.14 17.50 -3.44
N GLY A 96 -2.65 18.70 -3.66
CA GLY A 96 -2.63 19.79 -2.69
C GLY A 96 -1.38 19.79 -1.80
N VAL A 97 -1.36 20.63 -0.78
CA VAL A 97 -0.26 20.77 0.18
C VAL A 97 -0.71 20.40 1.58
N MET A 98 0.02 19.47 2.22
CA MET A 98 -0.33 18.99 3.55
C MET A 98 0.23 19.89 4.64
N VAL A 99 -0.59 20.24 5.61
CA VAL A 99 -0.18 21.00 6.80
C VAL A 99 0.56 20.09 7.75
N VAL A 100 1.87 20.28 7.89
CA VAL A 100 2.74 19.49 8.79
C VAL A 100 3.02 20.24 10.10
N GLY A 101 2.73 21.53 10.16
CA GLY A 101 2.89 22.33 11.38
C GLY A 101 2.21 23.69 11.28
N ILE A 102 1.94 24.27 12.45
CA ILE A 102 1.37 25.61 12.58
C ILE A 102 2.17 26.38 13.64
N THR A 103 2.56 27.61 13.31
CA THR A 103 3.31 28.50 14.20
C THR A 103 2.72 29.90 14.16
N GLY A 104 2.92 30.67 15.24
CA GLY A 104 2.57 32.10 15.22
C GLY A 104 3.47 32.91 14.28
N VAL A 105 2.93 33.97 13.74
CA VAL A 105 3.65 34.97 12.92
C VAL A 105 3.88 36.20 13.76
N LYS A 106 5.13 36.64 13.87
CA LYS A 106 5.50 37.90 14.57
C LYS A 106 5.10 39.11 13.72
N ALA A 107 4.02 39.73 14.08
CA ALA A 107 3.64 41.03 13.57
C ALA A 107 4.32 42.15 14.37
N GLU A 108 4.16 43.41 13.95
CA GLU A 108 4.85 44.57 14.54
C GLU A 108 4.61 44.70 16.06
N LYS A 109 3.39 44.41 16.55
CA LYS A 109 2.99 44.59 17.95
C LYS A 109 2.85 43.33 18.75
N GLU A 110 2.53 42.22 18.09
CA GLU A 110 2.20 40.94 18.75
C GLU A 110 2.46 39.73 17.84
N THR A 111 2.45 38.54 18.42
CA THR A 111 2.43 37.29 17.63
C THR A 111 0.99 36.90 17.35
N VAL A 112 0.65 36.71 16.09
CA VAL A 112 -0.68 36.32 15.59
C VAL A 112 -0.65 34.92 15.06
N ASP A 113 -1.72 34.17 15.23
CA ASP A 113 -1.88 32.79 14.75
C ASP A 113 -2.91 32.67 13.60
N PRO A 114 -2.62 33.14 12.37
CA PRO A 114 -3.62 33.20 11.29
C PRO A 114 -4.16 31.82 10.92
N ALA A 115 -3.29 30.81 10.79
CA ALA A 115 -3.68 29.44 10.46
C ALA A 115 -4.56 28.81 11.54
N LYS A 116 -4.22 29.02 12.81
CA LYS A 116 -5.00 28.52 13.93
C LYS A 116 -6.37 29.20 14.02
N ASN A 117 -6.42 30.51 13.76
CA ASN A 117 -7.67 31.28 13.72
C ASN A 117 -8.58 30.83 12.57
N ALA A 118 -8.01 30.40 11.45
CA ALA A 118 -8.73 29.78 10.34
C ALA A 118 -9.18 28.35 10.64
N GLY A 119 -8.84 27.78 11.81
CA GLY A 119 -9.23 26.42 12.20
C GLY A 119 -8.44 25.30 11.51
N LEU A 120 -7.30 25.63 10.89
CA LEU A 120 -6.40 24.63 10.30
C LEU A 120 -5.74 23.78 11.39
N LYS A 121 -5.45 22.55 11.05
CA LYS A 121 -4.78 21.56 11.92
C LYS A 121 -3.69 20.83 11.13
N LYS A 122 -2.73 20.29 11.85
CA LYS A 122 -1.79 19.31 11.31
C LYS A 122 -2.55 18.11 10.72
N GLY A 123 -2.16 17.67 9.51
CA GLY A 123 -2.84 16.63 8.73
C GLY A 123 -3.91 17.16 7.75
N ASP A 124 -4.28 18.44 7.79
CA ASP A 124 -5.15 19.01 6.76
C ASP A 124 -4.39 19.08 5.42
N VAL A 125 -5.08 18.79 4.33
CA VAL A 125 -4.56 18.99 2.98
C VAL A 125 -5.27 20.19 2.34
N ILE A 126 -4.52 21.21 1.99
CA ILE A 126 -5.06 22.40 1.32
C ILE A 126 -5.03 22.14 -0.19
N LEU A 127 -6.21 21.96 -0.78
CA LEU A 127 -6.37 21.62 -2.20
C LEU A 127 -6.36 22.88 -3.09
N LYS A 128 -7.01 23.96 -2.60
CA LYS A 128 -7.11 25.24 -3.33
C LYS A 128 -6.91 26.41 -2.38
N ALA A 129 -6.34 27.49 -2.93
CA ALA A 129 -6.29 28.80 -2.29
C ALA A 129 -6.89 29.83 -3.26
N ASN A 130 -7.96 30.49 -2.85
CA ASN A 130 -8.91 31.15 -3.73
C ASN A 130 -9.38 30.12 -4.79
N ASP A 131 -9.42 30.44 -6.05
CA ASP A 131 -9.80 29.49 -7.11
C ASP A 131 -8.61 28.72 -7.69
N LYS A 132 -7.38 28.95 -7.21
CA LYS A 132 -6.17 28.30 -7.71
C LYS A 132 -5.98 26.94 -7.08
N GLN A 133 -5.88 25.87 -7.90
CA GLN A 133 -5.42 24.56 -7.46
C GLN A 133 -3.97 24.65 -6.97
N LEU A 134 -3.67 24.05 -5.84
CA LEU A 134 -2.32 24.00 -5.28
C LEU A 134 -1.63 22.69 -5.68
N CYS A 135 -0.48 22.80 -6.32
CA CYS A 135 0.37 21.66 -6.69
C CYS A 135 1.73 21.70 -5.98
N SER A 136 2.04 22.81 -5.30
CA SER A 136 3.33 22.99 -4.64
C SER A 136 3.22 23.93 -3.44
N ASN A 137 4.22 23.85 -2.56
CA ASN A 137 4.41 24.79 -1.45
C ASN A 137 4.50 26.25 -1.95
N GLU A 138 5.15 26.44 -3.09
CA GLU A 138 5.34 27.77 -3.70
C GLU A 138 4.03 28.38 -4.20
N ASP A 139 3.08 27.53 -4.66
CA ASP A 139 1.74 27.98 -5.04
C ASP A 139 1.02 28.61 -3.86
N LEU A 140 1.00 27.92 -2.71
CA LEU A 140 0.36 28.44 -1.50
C LEU A 140 1.05 29.71 -1.01
N ARG A 141 2.38 29.69 -0.97
CA ARG A 141 3.19 30.85 -0.58
C ARG A 141 2.86 32.07 -1.44
N SER A 142 2.86 31.90 -2.75
CA SER A 142 2.56 32.97 -3.71
C SER A 142 1.18 33.56 -3.49
N VAL A 143 0.14 32.74 -3.24
CA VAL A 143 -1.22 33.25 -2.98
C VAL A 143 -1.26 34.04 -1.66
N ILE A 144 -0.59 33.54 -0.62
CA ILE A 144 -0.55 34.22 0.69
C ILE A 144 0.19 35.54 0.59
N GLU A 145 1.36 35.62 -0.03
CA GLU A 145 2.14 36.83 -0.19
C GLU A 145 1.40 37.87 -1.04
N ASN A 146 0.78 37.42 -2.15
CA ASN A 146 0.05 38.33 -3.06
C ASN A 146 -1.33 38.78 -2.51
N SER A 147 -1.80 38.23 -1.41
CA SER A 147 -3.08 38.63 -0.80
C SER A 147 -3.06 40.05 -0.25
N GLY A 148 -1.86 40.59 0.02
CA GLY A 148 -1.71 41.90 0.67
C GLY A 148 -2.36 41.98 2.06
N GLY A 149 -2.55 40.84 2.75
CA GLY A 149 -3.26 40.72 4.02
C GLY A 149 -4.78 40.58 3.88
N GLY A 150 -5.30 40.57 2.65
CA GLY A 150 -6.69 40.24 2.38
C GLY A 150 -7.03 38.80 2.69
N SER A 151 -8.33 38.49 2.78
CA SER A 151 -8.83 37.12 2.98
C SER A 151 -8.41 36.20 1.84
N VAL A 152 -7.95 34.99 2.19
CA VAL A 152 -7.65 33.90 1.28
C VAL A 152 -8.59 32.74 1.60
N SER A 153 -9.47 32.40 0.66
CA SER A 153 -10.38 31.26 0.80
C SER A 153 -9.63 29.98 0.54
N LEU A 154 -9.65 29.04 1.50
CA LEU A 154 -8.95 27.76 1.41
C LEU A 154 -9.97 26.62 1.32
N LEU A 155 -9.87 25.79 0.28
CA LEU A 155 -10.55 24.48 0.22
C LEU A 155 -9.61 23.45 0.81
N CYS A 156 -10.02 22.83 1.92
CA CYS A 156 -9.22 21.87 2.67
C CYS A 156 -9.92 20.50 2.76
N LYS A 157 -9.12 19.45 2.82
CA LYS A 157 -9.55 18.09 3.16
C LYS A 157 -9.02 17.73 4.55
N ARG A 158 -9.88 17.10 5.39
CA ARG A 158 -9.52 16.55 6.70
C ARG A 158 -10.15 15.17 6.84
N GLY A 159 -9.32 14.11 6.85
CA GLY A 159 -9.79 12.74 6.71
C GLY A 159 -10.60 12.56 5.42
N GLU A 160 -11.80 12.01 5.52
CA GLU A 160 -12.68 11.85 4.36
C GLU A 160 -13.54 13.10 4.03
N GLY A 161 -13.53 14.11 4.90
CA GLY A 161 -14.35 15.32 4.74
C GLY A 161 -13.59 16.48 4.10
N SER A 162 -14.32 17.34 3.37
CA SER A 162 -13.80 18.61 2.87
C SER A 162 -14.52 19.80 3.50
N PHE A 163 -13.80 20.90 3.70
CA PHE A 163 -14.34 22.15 4.25
C PHE A 163 -13.67 23.35 3.60
N VAL A 164 -14.37 24.49 3.67
CA VAL A 164 -13.82 25.79 3.21
C VAL A 164 -13.62 26.67 4.44
N THR A 165 -12.51 27.39 4.46
CA THR A 165 -12.20 28.36 5.52
C THR A 165 -11.52 29.60 4.97
N GLU A 166 -11.65 30.72 5.71
CA GLU A 166 -11.02 31.98 5.37
C GLU A 166 -9.77 32.20 6.22
N LEU A 167 -8.66 32.45 5.54
CA LEU A 167 -7.36 32.71 6.12
C LEU A 167 -7.02 34.19 5.95
N TYR A 168 -6.60 34.86 7.02
CA TYR A 168 -6.18 36.26 7.01
C TYR A 168 -4.68 36.35 7.30
N PRO A 169 -3.82 36.39 6.26
CA PRO A 169 -2.37 36.52 6.44
C PRO A 169 -2.01 37.85 7.12
N VAL A 170 -0.94 37.83 7.89
CA VAL A 170 -0.42 39.00 8.57
C VAL A 170 0.97 39.38 8.08
N LEU A 171 1.29 40.67 8.07
CA LEU A 171 2.61 41.17 7.71
C LEU A 171 3.61 40.78 8.78
N CYS A 172 4.62 40.00 8.41
CA CYS A 172 5.70 39.58 9.29
C CYS A 172 6.68 40.73 9.47
N ALA A 173 6.97 41.10 10.71
CA ALA A 173 7.88 42.22 11.04
C ALA A 173 9.36 41.91 10.73
N GLU A 174 9.72 40.61 10.56
CA GLU A 174 11.11 40.20 10.34
C GLU A 174 11.56 40.38 8.88
N ASP A 175 10.70 40.10 7.92
CA ASP A 175 11.03 40.09 6.48
C ASP A 175 10.04 40.89 5.61
N ASN A 176 9.07 41.52 6.24
CA ASN A 176 8.09 42.40 5.58
C ASN A 176 7.27 41.66 4.49
N THR A 177 6.99 40.37 4.67
CA THR A 177 6.14 39.52 3.81
C THR A 177 4.87 39.10 4.52
N PHE A 178 3.78 38.87 3.78
CA PHE A 178 2.55 38.33 4.35
C PHE A 178 2.71 36.84 4.60
N LYS A 179 2.41 36.40 5.83
CA LYS A 179 2.52 35.00 6.28
C LYS A 179 1.26 34.55 7.00
N ALA A 180 1.07 33.23 6.99
CA ALA A 180 -0.03 32.58 7.68
C ALA A 180 0.43 31.67 8.82
N GLY A 181 1.74 31.44 8.96
CA GLY A 181 2.29 30.56 9.99
C GLY A 181 1.96 29.08 9.73
N ILE A 182 1.90 28.68 8.46
CA ILE A 182 1.64 27.31 8.04
C ILE A 182 2.92 26.68 7.52
N TRP A 183 3.28 25.52 8.06
CA TRP A 183 4.32 24.66 7.50
C TRP A 183 3.64 23.60 6.64
N VAL A 184 3.99 23.52 5.38
CA VAL A 184 3.36 22.59 4.43
C VAL A 184 4.38 21.71 3.72
N ARG A 185 3.90 20.55 3.25
CA ARG A 185 4.65 19.59 2.45
C ARG A 185 3.84 19.23 1.21
N ASP A 186 4.46 19.27 0.04
CA ASP A 186 3.86 18.95 -1.27
C ASP A 186 4.38 17.64 -1.86
N SER A 187 5.42 17.06 -1.26
CA SER A 187 6.02 15.82 -1.74
C SER A 187 6.65 15.03 -0.61
N SER A 188 6.71 13.73 -0.80
CA SER A 188 7.44 12.81 0.06
C SER A 188 8.35 11.93 -0.77
N ALA A 189 9.48 11.56 -0.19
CA ALA A 189 10.44 10.67 -0.80
C ALA A 189 10.87 9.59 0.20
N GLY A 190 11.05 8.38 -0.30
CA GLY A 190 11.45 7.24 0.50
C GLY A 190 12.09 6.15 -0.35
N ILE A 191 12.52 5.08 0.31
CA ILE A 191 13.06 3.87 -0.33
C ILE A 191 12.12 2.72 -0.01
N GLY A 192 11.89 1.87 -1.02
CA GLY A 192 11.12 0.65 -0.87
C GLY A 192 11.68 -0.48 -1.71
N THR A 193 11.02 -1.62 -1.68
CA THR A 193 11.34 -2.77 -2.52
C THR A 193 10.23 -2.95 -3.56
N MET A 194 10.61 -3.00 -4.82
CA MET A 194 9.72 -3.36 -5.92
C MET A 194 9.50 -4.86 -5.88
N THR A 195 8.25 -5.29 -5.74
CA THR A 195 7.92 -6.70 -5.54
C THR A 195 7.88 -7.44 -6.88
N PHE A 196 7.12 -6.93 -7.82
CA PHE A 196 6.97 -7.53 -9.14
C PHE A 196 6.64 -6.50 -10.23
N ILE A 197 6.82 -6.93 -11.48
CA ILE A 197 6.41 -6.20 -12.68
C ILE A 197 5.58 -7.17 -13.52
N GLU A 198 4.44 -6.76 -14.00
CA GLU A 198 3.65 -7.50 -14.97
C GLU A 198 4.25 -7.26 -16.36
N PRO A 199 4.63 -8.35 -17.12
CA PRO A 199 5.47 -8.23 -18.30
C PRO A 199 4.81 -7.53 -19.50
N GLU A 200 3.49 -7.65 -19.68
CA GLU A 200 2.78 -7.12 -20.83
C GLU A 200 2.46 -5.62 -20.70
N SER A 201 1.90 -5.22 -19.57
CA SER A 201 1.49 -3.84 -19.32
C SER A 201 2.61 -2.97 -18.75
N GLY A 202 3.63 -3.60 -18.12
CA GLY A 202 4.62 -2.95 -17.30
C GLY A 202 4.08 -2.48 -15.95
N ALA A 203 2.88 -2.89 -15.54
CA ALA A 203 2.36 -2.58 -14.22
C ALA A 203 3.28 -3.17 -13.15
N PHE A 204 3.60 -2.39 -12.11
CA PHE A 204 4.42 -2.87 -11.01
C PHE A 204 3.76 -2.61 -9.67
N ALA A 205 4.13 -3.41 -8.68
CA ALA A 205 3.81 -3.19 -7.29
C ALA A 205 5.08 -3.19 -6.43
N GLY A 206 5.06 -2.39 -5.37
CA GLY A 206 6.14 -2.32 -4.39
C GLY A 206 5.62 -1.99 -3.00
N LEU A 207 6.47 -2.19 -2.00
CA LEU A 207 6.22 -2.05 -0.55
C LEU A 207 5.31 -3.16 0.00
N GLY A 208 4.11 -3.14 0.09
CA GLY A 208 3.18 -4.01 0.83
C GLY A 208 2.44 -3.24 1.93
N HIS A 209 2.64 -1.92 1.97
CA HIS A 209 1.96 -0.97 2.85
C HIS A 209 1.93 0.40 2.19
N SER A 210 1.05 1.28 2.64
CA SER A 210 0.99 2.65 2.16
C SER A 210 2.23 3.47 2.53
N VAL A 211 2.55 4.45 1.69
CA VAL A 211 3.45 5.54 2.05
C VAL A 211 2.67 6.58 2.83
N CYS A 212 3.08 6.81 4.07
CA CYS A 212 2.47 7.79 4.95
C CYS A 212 3.41 8.97 5.19
N ASP A 213 2.83 10.12 5.48
CA ASP A 213 3.60 11.27 5.93
C ASP A 213 4.18 11.00 7.33
N VAL A 214 5.47 11.24 7.50
CA VAL A 214 6.21 10.90 8.73
C VAL A 214 5.77 11.74 9.94
N ASP A 215 5.28 12.96 9.69
CA ASP A 215 4.89 13.87 10.76
C ASP A 215 3.44 13.66 11.21
N THR A 216 2.55 13.27 10.28
CA THR A 216 1.11 13.14 10.54
C THR A 216 0.66 11.69 10.67
N GLY A 217 1.37 10.74 10.03
CA GLY A 217 0.96 9.34 9.89
C GLY A 217 -0.15 9.11 8.85
N GLU A 218 -0.61 10.16 8.18
CA GLU A 218 -1.68 10.07 7.19
C GLU A 218 -1.15 9.51 5.86
N THR A 219 -1.96 8.66 5.21
CA THR A 219 -1.63 8.11 3.89
C THR A 219 -1.58 9.23 2.85
N LEU A 220 -0.48 9.29 2.09
CA LEU A 220 -0.31 10.30 1.04
C LEU A 220 -1.19 9.99 -0.17
N THR A 221 -1.99 10.96 -0.57
CA THR A 221 -2.74 10.91 -1.82
C THR A 221 -1.80 11.23 -2.99
N VAL A 222 -1.79 10.40 -4.01
CA VAL A 222 -0.91 10.56 -5.17
C VAL A 222 -1.58 11.43 -6.22
N LEU A 223 -1.04 12.62 -6.48
CA LEU A 223 -1.32 13.40 -7.69
C LEU A 223 -0.44 12.87 -8.84
N SER A 224 0.83 12.71 -8.57
CA SER A 224 1.82 12.07 -9.45
C SER A 224 2.94 11.48 -8.60
N GLY A 225 3.64 10.49 -9.16
CA GLY A 225 4.77 9.91 -8.46
C GLY A 225 5.78 9.32 -9.43
N GLN A 226 6.99 9.13 -8.95
CA GLN A 226 8.10 8.60 -9.72
C GLN A 226 8.78 7.46 -8.95
N ALA A 227 8.98 6.35 -9.65
CA ALA A 227 9.89 5.29 -9.22
C ALA A 227 11.29 5.64 -9.74
N LEU A 228 12.27 5.71 -8.84
CA LEU A 228 13.64 6.11 -9.16
C LEU A 228 14.61 4.97 -8.86
N ARG A 229 15.81 5.04 -9.44
CA ARG A 229 16.90 4.13 -9.01
C ARG A 229 17.37 4.49 -7.61
N ALA A 230 17.49 3.46 -6.75
CA ALA A 230 18.00 3.61 -5.41
C ALA A 230 18.98 2.49 -5.07
N GLU A 231 19.86 2.76 -4.13
CA GLU A 231 20.76 1.78 -3.53
C GLU A 231 20.60 1.78 -2.02
N ILE A 232 20.78 0.60 -1.42
CA ILE A 232 20.80 0.43 0.03
C ILE A 232 22.16 0.86 0.54
N ILE A 233 22.19 1.82 1.48
CA ILE A 233 23.40 2.33 2.11
C ILE A 233 23.56 1.87 3.56
N GLY A 234 22.48 1.33 4.15
CA GLY A 234 22.50 0.85 5.53
C GLY A 234 21.22 0.15 5.91
N ILE A 235 21.26 -0.52 7.05
CA ILE A 235 20.12 -1.19 7.67
C ILE A 235 20.10 -0.87 9.15
N THR A 236 19.00 -0.31 9.63
CA THR A 236 18.70 -0.29 11.05
C THR A 236 18.09 -1.62 11.42
N LYS A 237 18.81 -2.42 12.24
CA LYS A 237 18.35 -3.77 12.59
C LYS A 237 17.05 -3.76 13.37
N GLY A 238 16.14 -4.68 13.03
CA GLY A 238 14.94 -4.94 13.79
C GLY A 238 15.25 -5.53 15.16
N GLN A 239 14.36 -5.27 16.11
CA GLN A 239 14.41 -5.80 17.47
C GLN A 239 13.03 -6.33 17.86
N LYS A 240 12.96 -7.12 18.93
CA LYS A 240 11.67 -7.62 19.43
C LYS A 240 10.72 -6.46 19.74
N GLY A 241 9.60 -6.40 19.03
CA GLY A 241 8.59 -5.35 19.19
C GLY A 241 8.83 -4.08 18.35
N ALA A 242 9.94 -4.00 17.59
CA ALA A 242 10.21 -2.91 16.67
C ALA A 242 10.81 -3.46 15.36
N ALA A 243 10.18 -3.15 14.24
CA ALA A 243 10.72 -3.46 12.93
C ALA A 243 11.99 -2.63 12.69
N GLY A 244 12.95 -3.19 11.94
CA GLY A 244 14.07 -2.45 11.42
C GLY A 244 13.68 -1.61 10.20
N GLU A 245 14.65 -0.92 9.61
CA GLU A 245 14.46 -0.04 8.46
C GLU A 245 15.62 -0.16 7.48
N ILE A 246 15.30 -0.21 6.18
CA ILE A 246 16.29 -0.09 5.11
C ILE A 246 16.56 1.38 4.86
N GLN A 247 17.84 1.77 4.91
CA GLN A 247 18.31 3.09 4.55
C GLN A 247 18.89 3.06 3.14
N GLY A 248 18.54 4.02 2.31
CA GLY A 248 19.01 4.09 0.95
C GLY A 248 19.12 5.51 0.42
N CYS A 249 19.69 5.64 -0.76
CA CYS A 249 19.79 6.91 -1.47
C CYS A 249 19.39 6.76 -2.93
N PHE A 250 18.90 7.84 -3.51
CA PHE A 250 18.63 7.91 -4.95
C PHE A 250 19.97 8.08 -5.70
N ILE A 251 20.19 7.22 -6.66
CA ILE A 251 21.42 7.25 -7.49
C ILE A 251 21.19 7.86 -8.86
N SER A 252 19.94 8.19 -9.21
CA SER A 252 19.58 8.80 -10.48
C SER A 252 18.27 9.59 -10.35
N ASN A 253 18.22 10.72 -11.03
CA ASN A 253 16.98 11.48 -11.20
C ASN A 253 16.16 11.00 -12.42
N LYS A 254 16.67 10.04 -13.21
CA LYS A 254 15.91 9.46 -14.33
C LYS A 254 14.92 8.44 -13.79
N PRO A 255 13.61 8.64 -14.00
CA PRO A 255 12.60 7.71 -13.56
C PRO A 255 12.78 6.31 -14.16
N LEU A 256 12.52 5.28 -13.37
CA LEU A 256 12.31 3.90 -13.80
C LEU A 256 10.87 3.65 -14.20
N GLY A 257 9.97 4.51 -13.76
CA GLY A 257 8.54 4.42 -14.02
C GLY A 257 7.77 5.48 -13.23
N ASP A 258 6.46 5.50 -13.44
CA ASP A 258 5.53 6.41 -12.79
C ASP A 258 4.75 5.67 -11.70
N ILE A 259 4.51 6.32 -10.58
CA ILE A 259 3.64 5.83 -9.49
C ILE A 259 2.29 6.52 -9.65
N SER A 260 1.22 5.74 -9.72
CA SER A 260 -0.15 6.23 -9.91
C SER A 260 -1.07 5.98 -8.72
N LEU A 261 -0.72 5.04 -7.83
CA LEU A 261 -1.55 4.67 -6.69
C LEU A 261 -0.68 4.39 -5.47
N ASN A 262 -1.13 4.92 -4.32
CA ASN A 262 -0.65 4.59 -2.98
C ASN A 262 -1.85 4.08 -2.16
N SER A 263 -1.80 2.84 -1.75
CA SER A 263 -2.89 2.16 -1.05
C SER A 263 -2.38 1.39 0.17
N GLU A 264 -3.28 0.84 0.97
CA GLU A 264 -2.92 -0.02 2.11
C GLU A 264 -2.11 -1.26 1.70
N CYS A 265 -2.22 -1.71 0.44
CA CYS A 265 -1.48 -2.86 -0.09
C CYS A 265 -0.12 -2.49 -0.69
N GLY A 266 0.22 -1.21 -0.79
CA GLY A 266 1.48 -0.73 -1.35
C GLY A 266 1.33 0.35 -2.39
N VAL A 267 2.42 0.59 -3.12
CA VAL A 267 2.46 1.53 -4.25
C VAL A 267 2.41 0.77 -5.56
N PHE A 268 1.66 1.32 -6.51
CA PHE A 268 1.46 0.75 -7.84
C PHE A 268 1.73 1.80 -8.91
N GLY A 269 2.19 1.33 -10.06
CA GLY A 269 2.52 2.22 -11.14
C GLY A 269 2.89 1.50 -12.43
N LYS A 270 3.57 2.19 -13.33
CA LYS A 270 4.02 1.64 -14.61
C LYS A 270 5.54 1.72 -14.72
N TYR A 271 6.19 0.58 -14.85
CA TYR A 271 7.63 0.45 -15.03
C TYR A 271 8.00 0.71 -16.50
N SER A 272 9.05 1.47 -16.73
CA SER A 272 9.55 1.85 -18.05
C SER A 272 11.02 1.45 -18.27
N GLY A 273 11.59 0.72 -17.32
CA GLY A 273 12.98 0.23 -17.39
C GLY A 273 13.11 -1.02 -18.26
N LYS A 274 14.33 -1.55 -18.30
CA LYS A 274 14.60 -2.85 -18.96
C LYS A 274 14.15 -4.00 -18.06
N THR A 275 13.63 -5.05 -18.68
CA THR A 275 13.05 -6.20 -17.98
C THR A 275 13.83 -7.51 -18.17
N ASP A 276 14.84 -7.52 -19.05
CA ASP A 276 15.58 -8.73 -19.48
C ASP A 276 16.33 -9.44 -18.33
N GLU A 277 16.54 -8.76 -17.21
CA GLU A 277 17.30 -9.29 -16.06
C GLU A 277 16.40 -9.85 -14.95
N PHE A 278 15.08 -9.85 -15.13
CA PHE A 278 14.16 -10.34 -14.11
C PHE A 278 13.76 -11.79 -14.37
N GLU A 279 13.65 -12.54 -13.31
CA GLU A 279 13.14 -13.91 -13.34
C GLU A 279 11.61 -13.89 -13.42
N THR A 280 11.04 -14.74 -14.28
CA THR A 280 9.59 -14.93 -14.38
C THR A 280 9.11 -15.93 -13.34
N ALA A 281 7.99 -15.62 -12.70
CA ALA A 281 7.32 -16.55 -11.80
C ALA A 281 5.81 -16.52 -12.03
N GLU A 282 5.19 -17.69 -11.89
CA GLU A 282 3.74 -17.84 -11.92
C GLU A 282 3.14 -17.37 -10.58
N VAL A 283 2.04 -16.62 -10.64
CA VAL A 283 1.33 -16.14 -9.45
C VAL A 283 0.40 -17.23 -8.93
N ALA A 284 0.60 -17.62 -7.66
CA ALA A 284 -0.32 -18.51 -6.97
C ALA A 284 -1.50 -17.76 -6.37
N MET A 285 -2.70 -18.28 -6.52
CA MET A 285 -3.88 -17.75 -5.84
C MET A 285 -3.84 -18.09 -4.35
N ARG A 286 -4.51 -17.27 -3.52
CA ARG A 286 -4.48 -17.43 -2.05
C ARG A 286 -4.86 -18.83 -1.57
N GLN A 287 -5.79 -19.51 -2.24
CA GLN A 287 -6.21 -20.87 -1.92
C GLN A 287 -5.19 -21.95 -2.31
N GLU A 288 -4.21 -21.61 -3.15
CA GLU A 288 -3.16 -22.52 -3.61
C GLU A 288 -1.91 -22.46 -2.75
N VAL A 289 -1.76 -21.39 -1.95
CA VAL A 289 -0.61 -21.24 -1.03
C VAL A 289 -0.59 -22.38 -0.02
N LYS A 290 0.60 -22.94 0.22
CA LYS A 290 0.82 -24.08 1.14
C LYS A 290 1.74 -23.66 2.28
N LYS A 291 1.51 -24.27 3.45
CA LYS A 291 2.47 -24.22 4.56
C LYS A 291 3.74 -24.98 4.18
N GLY A 292 4.85 -24.55 4.72
CA GLY A 292 6.15 -25.20 4.53
C GLY A 292 7.23 -24.24 4.06
N ASP A 293 8.28 -24.78 3.50
CA ASP A 293 9.45 -24.06 3.08
C ASP A 293 9.16 -23.15 1.88
N ALA A 294 9.70 -21.95 1.93
CA ALA A 294 9.59 -20.91 0.91
C ALA A 294 10.86 -20.06 0.91
N GLU A 295 10.95 -19.17 -0.06
CA GLU A 295 12.07 -18.26 -0.21
C GLU A 295 11.61 -16.80 -0.36
N ILE A 296 12.41 -15.89 0.15
CA ILE A 296 12.25 -14.44 -0.04
C ILE A 296 13.37 -13.96 -0.96
N LEU A 297 13.04 -13.35 -2.07
CA LEU A 297 14.00 -12.66 -2.93
C LEU A 297 14.19 -11.23 -2.44
N SER A 298 15.42 -10.87 -2.07
CA SER A 298 15.73 -9.52 -1.58
C SER A 298 17.13 -9.07 -1.97
N PHE A 299 17.31 -7.75 -2.06
CA PHE A 299 18.57 -7.05 -2.30
C PHE A 299 19.19 -6.51 -1.02
N VAL A 300 18.77 -6.92 0.12
CA VAL A 300 19.23 -6.41 1.42
C VAL A 300 20.75 -6.56 1.63
N SER A 301 21.38 -7.53 0.97
CA SER A 301 22.84 -7.71 0.97
C SER A 301 23.60 -6.89 -0.10
N GLY A 302 22.90 -6.07 -0.90
CA GLY A 302 23.48 -5.32 -2.02
C GLY A 302 23.40 -6.06 -3.37
N GLU A 303 22.95 -7.31 -3.38
CA GLU A 303 22.74 -8.14 -4.56
C GLU A 303 21.44 -8.96 -4.44
N ALA A 304 20.90 -9.44 -5.58
CA ALA A 304 19.74 -10.32 -5.60
C ALA A 304 20.08 -11.65 -4.92
N LYS A 305 19.43 -11.95 -3.82
CA LYS A 305 19.63 -13.20 -3.09
C LYS A 305 18.31 -13.77 -2.60
N ARG A 306 18.21 -15.10 -2.66
CA ARG A 306 17.10 -15.85 -2.09
C ARG A 306 17.44 -16.28 -0.67
N TYR A 307 16.53 -16.00 0.26
CA TYR A 307 16.66 -16.31 1.67
C TYR A 307 15.56 -17.28 2.07
N THR A 308 15.90 -18.33 2.81
CA THR A 308 14.94 -19.32 3.24
C THR A 308 14.00 -18.80 4.31
N CYS A 309 12.74 -19.16 4.19
CA CYS A 309 11.71 -18.90 5.17
C CYS A 309 10.73 -20.09 5.25
N ASN A 310 9.80 -20.05 6.18
CA ASN A 310 8.74 -21.05 6.30
C ASN A 310 7.38 -20.36 6.48
N ILE A 311 6.40 -20.76 5.70
CA ILE A 311 5.02 -20.33 5.82
C ILE A 311 4.36 -21.18 6.91
N GLU A 312 4.16 -20.61 8.10
CA GLU A 312 3.62 -21.31 9.27
C GLU A 312 2.10 -21.32 9.30
N LYS A 313 1.50 -20.20 8.90
CA LYS A 313 0.05 -20.01 8.97
C LYS A 313 -0.48 -19.30 7.76
N ILE A 314 -1.64 -19.74 7.29
CA ILE A 314 -2.39 -19.16 6.18
C ILE A 314 -3.81 -18.89 6.69
N SER A 315 -4.32 -17.70 6.45
CA SER A 315 -5.71 -17.32 6.72
C SER A 315 -6.36 -16.89 5.41
N MET A 316 -7.48 -17.51 5.07
CA MET A 316 -8.26 -17.13 3.89
C MET A 316 -9.37 -16.11 4.22
N ASN A 317 -9.48 -15.71 5.50
CA ASN A 317 -10.53 -14.79 5.94
C ASN A 317 -10.27 -13.38 5.40
N ASP A 318 -11.19 -12.87 4.59
CA ASP A 318 -11.13 -11.55 3.96
C ASP A 318 -11.17 -10.37 4.95
N GLN A 319 -11.67 -10.60 6.17
CA GLN A 319 -11.71 -9.58 7.21
C GLN A 319 -10.37 -9.40 7.94
N LYS A 320 -9.37 -10.24 7.66
CA LYS A 320 -8.04 -10.15 8.28
C LYS A 320 -7.06 -9.52 7.30
N GLN A 321 -6.46 -8.40 7.70
CA GLN A 321 -5.37 -7.76 6.95
C GLN A 321 -4.11 -8.65 6.88
N GLN A 322 -3.88 -9.52 7.88
CA GLN A 322 -2.73 -10.42 7.93
C GLN A 322 -3.13 -11.83 7.52
N ASN A 323 -2.81 -12.20 6.30
CA ASN A 323 -3.21 -13.47 5.71
C ASN A 323 -2.15 -14.58 5.84
N LEU A 324 -0.87 -14.21 5.96
CA LEU A 324 0.24 -15.14 6.09
C LEU A 324 1.07 -14.85 7.34
N THR A 325 1.51 -15.92 8.03
CA THR A 325 2.57 -15.83 9.02
C THR A 325 3.80 -16.54 8.46
N ILE A 326 4.86 -15.79 8.26
CA ILE A 326 6.11 -16.25 7.69
C ILE A 326 7.21 -16.16 8.75
N ARG A 327 7.94 -17.24 8.95
CA ARG A 327 9.13 -17.29 9.80
C ARG A 327 10.37 -17.28 8.92
N ILE A 328 11.25 -16.29 9.13
CA ILE A 328 12.58 -16.28 8.52
C ILE A 328 13.42 -17.40 9.14
N THR A 329 14.00 -18.27 8.30
CA THR A 329 14.86 -19.39 8.71
C THR A 329 16.30 -19.18 8.29
N ASP A 330 16.57 -18.27 7.36
CA ASP A 330 17.92 -17.94 6.91
C ASP A 330 18.70 -17.16 7.98
N SER A 331 19.77 -17.76 8.49
CA SER A 331 20.60 -17.16 9.54
C SER A 331 21.38 -15.91 9.04
N GLY A 332 21.79 -15.87 7.77
CA GLY A 332 22.47 -14.74 7.20
C GLY A 332 21.55 -13.52 7.08
N LEU A 333 20.30 -13.73 6.68
CA LEU A 333 19.31 -12.65 6.67
C LEU A 333 19.03 -12.12 8.09
N LEU A 334 18.84 -13.02 9.07
CA LEU A 334 18.65 -12.63 10.46
C LEU A 334 19.84 -11.87 11.05
N GLU A 335 21.05 -12.25 10.68
CA GLU A 335 22.26 -11.52 11.10
C GLU A 335 22.33 -10.12 10.51
N LEU A 336 21.95 -9.95 9.22
CA LEU A 336 21.93 -8.66 8.54
C LEU A 336 20.85 -7.73 9.08
N THR A 337 19.65 -8.24 9.25
CA THR A 337 18.43 -7.43 9.51
C THR A 337 18.01 -7.42 10.97
N GLY A 338 18.48 -8.36 11.79
CA GLY A 338 18.05 -8.52 13.19
C GLY A 338 16.60 -9.02 13.34
N GLY A 339 15.92 -9.30 12.22
CA GLY A 339 14.51 -9.71 12.15
C GLY A 339 13.80 -9.10 10.96
N ILE A 340 12.54 -8.66 11.14
CA ILE A 340 11.78 -7.98 10.10
C ILE A 340 12.28 -6.55 9.93
N VAL A 341 12.47 -6.15 8.68
CA VAL A 341 12.90 -4.81 8.27
C VAL A 341 11.84 -4.21 7.35
N GLN A 342 11.42 -3.00 7.65
CA GLN A 342 10.50 -2.25 6.80
C GLN A 342 11.20 -1.90 5.48
N GLY A 343 10.53 -2.14 4.38
CA GLY A 343 11.06 -1.90 3.04
C GLY A 343 11.83 -3.09 2.43
N MET A 344 11.77 -4.28 3.06
CA MET A 344 12.37 -5.52 2.55
C MET A 344 11.38 -6.30 1.67
#